data_4e1e7935a3fd4ab93345cd13cdd167b7
#
_entry.id   4e1e7935a3fd4ab93345cd13cdd167b7
#
_cell.length_a   1.000
_cell.length_b   1.000
_cell.length_c   1.000
_cell.angle_alpha   90.00
_cell.angle_beta   90.00
_cell.angle_gamma   90.00
#
_symmetry.space_group_name_H-M   'P 1'
#
loop_
_entity.id
_entity.type
_entity.pdbx_description
1 polymer ?
#
loop_
_entity_poly.entity_id
_entity_poly.type
_entity_poly.pdbx_seq_one_letter_code
_entity_poly.pdbx_strand_id
1 'polypeptide(L)'
;MNKYTIAVSGTGYVGLSLAVLLAQHNKVYAVDIVPEKVELINNRKSPIQDEYIEKYLAEKELDITATLDAKLAYRNADFVVIAAPTNVYPKFSVAFS
;
A
#
# COMPACT_ATOMS: atom_id res chain seq x y z
N MET A 1 -13.53 1.60 18.20
CA MET A 1 -12.53 2.45 17.52
C MET A 1 -12.80 2.49 16.04
N ASN A 2 -12.81 3.68 15.47
CA ASN A 2 -13.13 3.83 14.05
C ASN A 2 -11.92 3.49 13.19
N LYS A 3 -12.15 2.61 12.23
CA LYS A 3 -11.16 2.31 11.22
C LYS A 3 -11.57 2.99 9.93
N TYR A 4 -10.59 3.48 9.22
CA TYR A 4 -10.81 3.97 7.86
C TYR A 4 -10.46 2.89 6.86
N THR A 5 -11.01 3.02 5.67
CA THR A 5 -10.59 2.22 4.53
C THR A 5 -9.74 3.13 3.66
N ILE A 6 -8.51 2.74 3.42
CA ILE A 6 -7.54 3.57 2.73
C ILE A 6 -7.00 2.80 1.54
N ALA A 7 -7.03 3.41 0.36
CA ALA A 7 -6.40 2.85 -0.81
C ALA A 7 -5.06 3.55 -1.03
N VAL A 8 -4.00 2.79 -1.16
CA VAL A 8 -2.68 3.32 -1.46
C VAL A 8 -2.31 2.88 -2.87
N SER A 9 -2.12 3.86 -3.75
CA SER A 9 -1.78 3.60 -5.14
C SER A 9 -0.27 3.57 -5.31
N GLY A 10 0.25 2.44 -5.76
CA GLY A 10 1.67 2.22 -5.95
C GLY A 10 2.28 1.49 -4.76
N THR A 11 3.02 0.41 -5.07
CA THR A 11 3.66 -0.42 -4.03
C THR A 11 5.18 -0.35 -4.13
N GLY A 12 5.71 0.79 -4.53
CA GLY A 12 7.12 1.09 -4.40
C GLY A 12 7.44 1.37 -2.93
N TYR A 13 8.65 1.80 -2.65
CA TYR A 13 9.10 1.97 -1.28
C TYR A 13 8.18 2.87 -0.44
N VAL A 14 7.87 4.06 -0.96
CA VAL A 14 7.05 5.01 -0.21
C VAL A 14 5.63 4.51 -0.04
N GLY A 15 5.00 4.05 -1.10
CA GLY A 15 3.63 3.57 -1.04
C GLY A 15 3.47 2.37 -0.13
N LEU A 16 4.37 1.41 -0.25
CA LEU A 16 4.31 0.21 0.57
C LEU A 16 4.62 0.50 2.04
N SER A 17 5.56 1.41 2.30
CA SER A 17 5.85 1.84 3.68
C SER A 17 4.62 2.46 4.33
N LEU A 18 3.93 3.35 3.60
CA LEU A 18 2.69 3.94 4.09
C LEU A 18 1.61 2.89 4.28
N ALA A 19 1.48 1.96 3.33
CA ALA A 19 0.47 0.93 3.41
C ALA A 19 0.62 0.06 4.65
N VAL A 20 1.84 -0.41 4.94
CA VAL A 20 2.06 -1.25 6.12
C VAL A 20 1.87 -0.47 7.41
N LEU A 21 2.27 0.79 7.42
CA LEU A 21 2.09 1.64 8.59
C LEU A 21 0.60 1.87 8.89
N LEU A 22 -0.16 2.21 7.86
CA LEU A 22 -1.59 2.49 8.01
C LEU A 22 -2.40 1.23 8.29
N ALA A 23 -1.97 0.09 7.77
CA ALA A 23 -2.69 -1.17 7.92
C ALA A 23 -2.65 -1.73 9.34
N GLN A 24 -1.84 -1.16 10.21
CA GLN A 24 -1.83 -1.56 11.61
C GLN A 24 -3.12 -1.17 12.32
N HIS A 25 -3.77 -0.10 11.85
CA HIS A 25 -4.97 0.42 12.51
C HIS A 25 -6.14 0.68 11.56
N ASN A 26 -5.93 0.47 10.27
CA ASN A 26 -6.96 0.73 9.25
C ASN A 26 -6.98 -0.39 8.24
N LYS A 27 -8.07 -0.45 7.47
CA LYS A 27 -8.14 -1.37 6.35
C LYS A 27 -7.48 -0.72 5.16
N VAL A 28 -6.48 -1.38 4.58
CA VAL A 28 -5.71 -0.82 3.48
C VAL A 28 -5.80 -1.70 2.25
N TYR A 29 -6.07 -1.07 1.11
CA TYR A 29 -5.93 -1.69 -0.20
C TYR A 29 -4.66 -1.14 -0.83
N ALA A 30 -3.70 -2.02 -1.10
CA ALA A 30 -2.49 -1.66 -1.81
C ALA A 30 -2.70 -1.95 -3.30
N VAL A 31 -2.73 -0.91 -4.10
CA VAL A 31 -3.05 -1.02 -5.52
C VAL A 31 -1.78 -0.97 -6.34
N ASP A 32 -1.59 -1.95 -7.21
CA ASP A 32 -0.47 -1.96 -8.14
C ASP A 32 -0.91 -2.59 -9.45
N ILE A 33 -0.15 -2.33 -10.51
CA ILE A 33 -0.42 -2.90 -11.83
C ILE A 33 0.40 -4.16 -12.10
N VAL A 34 1.29 -4.52 -11.18
CA VAL A 34 2.18 -5.69 -11.33
C VAL A 34 1.62 -6.86 -10.55
N PRO A 35 1.14 -7.93 -11.22
CA PRO A 35 0.53 -9.07 -10.52
C PRO A 35 1.44 -9.75 -9.51
N GLU A 36 2.73 -9.86 -9.81
CA GLU A 36 3.69 -10.50 -8.91
C GLU A 36 3.82 -9.77 -7.59
N LYS A 37 3.77 -8.43 -7.63
CA LYS A 37 3.81 -7.62 -6.41
C LYS A 37 2.56 -7.81 -5.57
N VAL A 38 1.41 -7.84 -6.23
CA VAL A 38 0.13 -8.06 -5.56
C VAL A 38 0.14 -9.41 -4.85
N GLU A 39 0.60 -10.44 -5.53
CA GLU A 39 0.66 -11.78 -4.96
C GLU A 39 1.58 -11.83 -3.75
N LEU A 40 2.77 -11.24 -3.86
CA LEU A 40 3.72 -11.21 -2.75
C LEU A 40 3.13 -10.55 -1.51
N ILE A 41 2.53 -9.39 -1.67
CA ILE A 41 1.96 -8.66 -0.54
C ILE A 41 0.83 -9.45 0.12
N ASN A 42 -0.03 -10.07 -0.67
CA ASN A 42 -1.12 -10.88 -0.12
C ASN A 42 -0.60 -12.12 0.61
N ASN A 43 0.58 -12.58 0.27
CA ASN A 43 1.25 -13.68 0.98
C ASN A 43 2.17 -13.16 2.09
N ARG A 44 2.07 -11.89 2.41
CA ARG A 44 2.85 -11.23 3.47
C ARG A 44 4.34 -11.25 3.20
N LYS A 45 4.69 -11.12 1.92
CA LYS A 45 6.08 -11.01 1.50
C LYS A 45 6.29 -9.67 0.83
N SER A 46 7.46 -9.07 1.06
CA SER A 46 7.76 -7.78 0.48
C SER A 46 8.26 -7.92 -0.95
N PRO A 47 7.70 -7.13 -1.89
CA PRO A 47 8.23 -7.09 -3.26
C PRO A 47 9.52 -6.28 -3.37
N ILE A 48 9.95 -5.63 -2.29
CA ILE A 48 11.19 -4.86 -2.27
C ILE A 48 12.06 -5.30 -1.11
N GLN A 49 13.37 -5.11 -1.23
CA GLN A 49 14.30 -5.45 -0.17
C GLN A 49 14.37 -4.31 0.85
N ASP A 50 13.58 -4.44 1.89
CA ASP A 50 13.54 -3.46 2.98
C ASP A 50 13.21 -4.20 4.27
N GLU A 51 14.12 -4.16 5.23
CA GLU A 51 13.99 -4.91 6.47
C GLU A 51 12.72 -4.55 7.26
N TYR A 52 12.35 -3.28 7.29
CA TYR A 52 11.16 -2.86 8.02
C TYR A 52 9.90 -3.39 7.38
N ILE A 53 9.80 -3.26 6.05
CA ILE A 53 8.63 -3.72 5.33
C ILE A 53 8.51 -5.24 5.43
N GLU A 54 9.61 -5.96 5.25
CA GLU A 54 9.62 -7.42 5.37
C GLU A 54 9.20 -7.86 6.77
N LYS A 55 9.74 -7.20 7.78
CA LYS A 55 9.42 -7.51 9.17
C LYS A 55 7.96 -7.22 9.49
N TYR A 56 7.46 -6.06 9.08
CA TYR A 56 6.08 -5.68 9.36
C TYR A 56 5.09 -6.62 8.68
N LEU A 57 5.34 -6.99 7.43
CA LEU A 57 4.47 -7.92 6.72
C LEU A 57 4.46 -9.30 7.36
N ALA A 58 5.61 -9.76 7.86
CA ALA A 58 5.74 -11.09 8.43
C ALA A 58 5.27 -11.16 9.87
N GLU A 59 5.49 -10.13 10.67
CA GLU A 59 5.30 -10.19 12.12
C GLU A 59 4.12 -9.39 12.64
N LYS A 60 3.73 -8.31 11.96
CA LYS A 60 2.64 -7.47 12.42
C LYS A 60 1.31 -7.96 11.87
N GLU A 61 0.28 -7.77 12.67
CA GLU A 61 -1.07 -8.07 12.25
C GLU A 61 -1.60 -6.89 11.44
N LEU A 62 -1.62 -7.05 10.13
CA LEU A 62 -1.99 -5.99 9.19
C LEU A 62 -3.28 -6.32 8.46
N ASP A 63 -4.15 -5.33 8.35
CA ASP A 63 -5.35 -5.45 7.53
C ASP A 63 -5.06 -4.86 6.15
N ILE A 64 -4.25 -5.58 5.39
CA ILE A 64 -3.79 -5.15 4.07
C ILE A 64 -4.19 -6.18 3.02
N THR A 65 -4.75 -5.69 1.92
CA THR A 65 -5.08 -6.50 0.75
C THR A 65 -4.50 -5.80 -0.47
N ALA A 66 -3.67 -6.49 -1.21
CA ALA A 66 -3.17 -5.95 -2.46
C ALA A 66 -4.10 -6.35 -3.59
N THR A 67 -4.27 -5.47 -4.56
CA THR A 67 -5.18 -5.70 -5.67
C THR A 67 -4.71 -5.01 -6.93
N LEU A 68 -5.06 -5.61 -8.08
CA LEU A 68 -4.88 -4.98 -9.39
C LEU A 68 -6.08 -4.09 -9.73
N ASP A 69 -7.15 -4.21 -8.98
CA ASP A 69 -8.41 -3.51 -9.28
C ASP A 69 -8.48 -2.17 -8.54
N ALA A 70 -8.00 -1.13 -9.22
CA ALA A 70 -8.00 0.22 -8.67
C ALA A 70 -9.42 0.73 -8.42
N LYS A 71 -10.35 0.42 -9.30
CA LYS A 71 -11.73 0.88 -9.16
C LYS A 71 -12.37 0.35 -7.90
N LEU A 72 -12.18 -0.94 -7.64
CA LEU A 72 -12.71 -1.56 -6.44
C LEU A 72 -12.11 -0.91 -5.18
N ALA A 73 -10.80 -0.75 -5.18
CA ALA A 73 -10.12 -0.17 -4.04
C ALA A 73 -10.56 1.28 -3.78
N TYR A 74 -10.62 2.08 -4.83
CA TYR A 74 -10.98 3.49 -4.69
C TYR A 74 -12.43 3.69 -4.31
N ARG A 75 -13.32 2.86 -4.84
CA ARG A 75 -14.74 2.94 -4.54
C ARG A 75 -15.04 2.73 -3.06
N ASN A 76 -14.30 1.84 -2.43
CA ASN A 76 -14.51 1.48 -1.04
C ASN A 76 -13.69 2.30 -0.06
N ALA A 77 -12.82 3.15 -0.55
CA ALA A 77 -11.88 3.88 0.30
C ALA A 77 -12.47 5.18 0.82
N ASP A 78 -12.19 5.47 2.08
CA ASP A 78 -12.46 6.78 2.67
C ASP A 78 -11.40 7.78 2.23
N PHE A 79 -10.17 7.30 2.06
CA PHE A 79 -9.04 8.10 1.60
C PHE A 79 -8.28 7.35 0.52
N VAL A 80 -7.81 8.09 -0.48
CA VAL A 80 -6.93 7.53 -1.50
C VAL A 80 -5.60 8.27 -1.43
N VAL A 81 -4.54 7.52 -1.21
CA VAL A 81 -3.18 8.05 -1.16
C VAL A 81 -2.48 7.62 -2.44
N ILE A 82 -2.03 8.58 -3.21
CA ILE A 82 -1.27 8.31 -4.42
C ILE A 82 0.19 8.60 -4.13
N ALA A 83 1.00 7.56 -4.10
CA ALA A 83 2.41 7.66 -3.80
C ALA A 83 3.20 7.21 -5.02
N ALA A 84 3.72 8.16 -5.78
CA ALA A 84 4.42 7.87 -7.01
C ALA A 84 5.65 8.77 -7.13
N PRO A 85 6.75 8.26 -7.70
CA PRO A 85 7.92 9.09 -7.94
C PRO A 85 7.63 10.09 -9.06
N THR A 86 8.22 11.28 -8.95
CA THR A 86 8.12 12.27 -10.01
C THR A 86 9.24 12.05 -11.02
N ASN A 87 9.03 12.54 -12.23
CA ASN A 87 10.01 12.35 -13.31
C ASN A 87 11.13 13.39 -13.32
N VAL A 88 10.96 14.49 -12.62
CA VAL A 88 11.90 15.61 -12.70
C VAL A 88 12.98 15.51 -11.65
N TYR A 89 12.61 15.16 -10.43
CA TYR A 89 13.54 15.04 -9.32
C TYR A 89 13.27 13.77 -8.57
N PRO A 90 14.24 13.24 -7.80
CA PRO A 90 14.01 12.04 -7.00
C PRO A 90 13.17 12.38 -5.77
N LYS A 91 11.93 12.72 -6.02
CA LYS A 91 10.97 13.02 -4.96
C LYS A 91 9.64 12.39 -5.30
N PHE A 92 8.74 12.38 -4.35
CA PHE A 92 7.47 11.70 -4.48
C PHE A 92 6.32 12.69 -4.40
N SER A 93 5.27 12.38 -5.16
CA SER A 93 3.99 13.07 -5.05
C SER A 93 3.07 12.23 -4.19
N VAL A 94 2.41 12.86 -3.23
CA VAL A 94 1.40 12.20 -2.43
C VAL A 94 0.15 13.07 -2.47
N ALA A 95 -0.96 12.47 -2.85
CA ALA A 95 -2.23 13.17 -2.92
C ALA A 95 -3.28 12.42 -2.12
N PHE A 96 -4.18 13.14 -1.49
CA PHE A 96 -5.27 12.58 -0.72
C PHE A 96 -6.60 12.91 -1.38
N SER A 97 -7.48 11.94 -1.37
CA SER A 97 -8.81 12.09 -1.96
C SER A 97 -9.88 11.98 -0.88
#